data_f9dd0a0b062aa68655cd5150f890a4d5
#
_entry.id   f9dd0a0b062aa68655cd5150f890a4d5
#
_cell.length_a   1.000
_cell.length_b   1.000
_cell.length_c   1.000
_cell.angle_alpha   90.00
_cell.angle_beta   90.00
_cell.angle_gamma   90.00
#
_symmetry.space_group_name_H-M   'P 1'
#
loop_
_entity.id
_entity.type
_entity.pdbx_description
1 polymer ?
#
loop_
_entity_poly.entity_id
_entity_poly.type
_entity_poly.pdbx_seq_one_letter_code
_entity_poly.pdbx_strand_id
1 'polypeptide(L)'
;MELNSFTPIPENDDELHLPELVYWSSLGDVEQVEQLLLDGADPNQTDEEGYSALQAAAENDHLDVVKLLVSKGARIDYRSEYTALELAEMAENKDVIAYLKSL
;
A
#
# COMPACT_ATOMS: atom_id res chain seq x y z
N MET A 1 -29.45 -14.91 -8.07
CA MET A 1 -28.85 -14.60 -8.15
C MET A 1 -28.34 -14.30 -8.22
N GLU A 2 -28.40 -14.26 -8.29
CA GLU A 2 -27.76 -13.87 -8.41
C GLU A 2 -27.07 -13.34 -8.57
N LEU A 3 -27.43 -13.17 -8.74
CA LEU A 3 -26.65 -12.51 -8.94
C LEU A 3 -25.88 -12.18 -8.71
N ASN A 4 -25.94 -12.25 -8.66
CA ASN A 4 -25.05 -11.83 -8.44
C ASN A 4 -24.18 -11.78 -8.57
N SER A 5 -24.34 -11.87 -8.88
CA SER A 5 -23.54 -12.00 -9.06
C SER A 5 -22.61 -11.58 -9.42
N PHE A 6 -22.61 -11.35 -9.84
CA PHE A 6 -21.56 -10.82 -10.05
C PHE A 6 -21.11 -9.95 -9.22
N THR A 7 -21.45 -10.12 -8.50
CA THR A 7 -20.79 -9.35 -7.51
C THR A 7 -19.35 -9.52 -7.56
N PRO A 8 -18.73 -8.52 -7.96
CA PRO A 8 -17.32 -8.65 -8.23
C PRO A 8 -16.56 -9.09 -7.01
N ILE A 9 -16.68 -8.36 -5.93
CA ILE A 9 -15.90 -8.70 -4.77
C ILE A 9 -16.87 -9.11 -3.70
N PRO A 10 -16.78 -10.34 -3.29
CA PRO A 10 -17.63 -10.77 -2.21
C PRO A 10 -17.27 -9.99 -0.97
N GLU A 11 -18.20 -9.30 -0.46
CA GLU A 11 -17.94 -8.43 0.66
C GLU A 11 -17.55 -9.20 1.88
N ASN A 12 -17.83 -10.48 1.91
CA ASN A 12 -17.52 -11.28 3.06
C ASN A 12 -16.44 -12.30 2.77
N ASP A 13 -15.68 -12.08 1.75
CA ASP A 13 -14.70 -13.05 1.33
C ASP A 13 -13.40 -12.76 2.04
N ASP A 14 -13.33 -13.10 3.31
CA ASP A 14 -12.20 -12.72 4.13
C ASP A 14 -10.91 -13.36 3.70
N GLU A 15 -10.99 -14.58 3.19
CA GLU A 15 -9.77 -15.26 2.81
C GLU A 15 -9.17 -14.68 1.55
N LEU A 16 -9.97 -13.98 0.74
CA LEU A 16 -9.47 -13.33 -0.45
C LEU A 16 -9.39 -11.82 -0.27
N HIS A 17 -9.68 -11.36 0.93
CA HIS A 17 -9.73 -9.93 1.16
C HIS A 17 -8.36 -9.31 1.06
N LEU A 18 -8.23 -8.32 0.21
CA LEU A 18 -7.04 -7.49 0.15
C LEU A 18 -7.44 -6.11 0.61
N PRO A 19 -6.75 -5.55 1.60
CA PRO A 19 -7.04 -4.18 1.98
C PRO A 19 -6.92 -3.27 0.77
N GLU A 20 -7.94 -2.47 0.55
CA GLU A 20 -7.96 -1.61 -0.62
C GLU A 20 -6.75 -0.70 -0.67
N LEU A 21 -6.34 -0.19 0.50
CA LEU A 21 -5.21 0.71 0.52
C LEU A 21 -3.94 0.04 0.01
N VAL A 22 -3.70 -1.21 0.43
CA VAL A 22 -2.53 -1.94 -0.03
C VAL A 22 -2.64 -2.21 -1.53
N TYR A 23 -3.81 -2.60 -1.97
CA TYR A 23 -4.04 -2.92 -3.38
C TYR A 23 -3.75 -1.72 -4.29
N TRP A 24 -4.39 -0.58 -3.99
CA TRP A 24 -4.23 0.59 -4.84
C TRP A 24 -2.83 1.18 -4.73
N SER A 25 -2.19 1.02 -3.57
CA SER A 25 -0.81 1.47 -3.40
C SER A 25 0.13 0.63 -4.26
N SER A 26 -0.13 -0.67 -4.35
CA SER A 26 0.72 -1.53 -5.18
C SER A 26 0.59 -1.21 -6.66
N LEU A 27 -0.57 -0.69 -7.07
CA LEU A 27 -0.79 -0.29 -8.45
C LEU A 27 -0.33 1.14 -8.75
N GLY A 28 -0.05 1.91 -7.71
CA GLY A 28 0.38 3.29 -7.89
C GLY A 28 -0.73 4.26 -8.21
N ASP A 29 -1.96 3.91 -7.90
CA ASP A 29 -3.10 4.80 -8.19
C ASP A 29 -3.22 5.81 -7.06
N VAL A 30 -2.55 6.94 -7.21
CA VAL A 30 -2.44 7.92 -6.15
C VAL A 30 -3.81 8.53 -5.82
N GLU A 31 -4.67 8.67 -6.80
CA GLU A 31 -5.99 9.25 -6.56
C GLU A 31 -6.84 8.35 -5.69
N GLN A 32 -6.83 7.06 -5.96
CA GLN A 32 -7.57 6.11 -5.13
C GLN A 32 -6.99 6.02 -3.72
N VAL A 33 -5.68 6.03 -3.63
CA VAL A 33 -5.04 6.00 -2.31
C VAL A 33 -5.43 7.23 -1.51
N GLU A 34 -5.38 8.39 -2.15
CA GLU A 34 -5.74 9.63 -1.47
C GLU A 34 -7.20 9.59 -1.01
N GLN A 35 -8.09 9.11 -1.87
CA GLN A 35 -9.50 9.04 -1.51
C GLN A 35 -9.74 8.13 -0.33
N LEU A 36 -9.08 6.98 -0.32
CA LEU A 36 -9.22 6.06 0.81
C LEU A 36 -8.73 6.67 2.10
N LEU A 37 -7.62 7.38 2.06
CA LEU A 37 -7.08 8.02 3.25
C LEU A 37 -8.00 9.14 3.73
N LEU A 38 -8.59 9.90 2.80
CA LEU A 38 -9.54 10.94 3.16
C LEU A 38 -10.79 10.34 3.79
N ASP A 39 -11.17 9.14 3.38
CA ASP A 39 -12.33 8.45 3.92
C ASP A 39 -12.03 7.73 5.24
N GLY A 40 -10.81 7.87 5.75
CA GLY A 40 -10.50 7.34 7.07
C GLY A 40 -9.70 6.06 7.10
N ALA A 41 -9.20 5.60 5.96
CA ALA A 41 -8.38 4.39 5.96
C ALA A 41 -7.11 4.60 6.78
N ASP A 42 -6.70 3.56 7.48
CA ASP A 42 -5.50 3.60 8.30
C ASP A 42 -4.28 3.50 7.39
N PRO A 43 -3.41 4.52 7.35
CA PRO A 43 -2.23 4.46 6.48
C PRO A 43 -1.27 3.34 6.84
N ASN A 44 -1.41 2.76 8.02
CA ASN A 44 -0.56 1.66 8.48
C ASN A 44 -1.22 0.30 8.33
N GLN A 45 -2.34 0.22 7.61
CA GLN A 45 -3.02 -1.04 7.39
C GLN A 45 -2.14 -2.01 6.61
N THR A 46 -2.20 -3.28 7.00
CA THR A 46 -1.45 -4.33 6.30
C THR A 46 -2.41 -5.40 5.82
N ASP A 47 -1.92 -6.22 4.91
CA ASP A 47 -2.67 -7.41 4.54
C ASP A 47 -2.38 -8.51 5.56
N GLU A 48 -2.87 -9.72 5.27
CA GLU A 48 -2.76 -10.82 6.23
C GLU A 48 -1.32 -11.25 6.47
N GLU A 49 -0.44 -10.96 5.54
CA GLU A 49 0.96 -11.31 5.67
C GLU A 49 1.79 -10.19 6.27
N GLY A 50 1.15 -9.11 6.67
CA GLY A 50 1.85 -7.99 7.25
C GLY A 50 2.44 -7.02 6.24
N TYR A 51 2.03 -7.10 4.99
CA TYR A 51 2.54 -6.25 3.92
C TYR A 51 1.75 -4.94 3.94
N SER A 52 2.44 -3.84 4.13
CA SER A 52 1.78 -2.55 4.27
C SER A 52 1.69 -1.83 2.93
N ALA A 53 0.82 -0.81 2.90
CA ALA A 53 0.69 0.01 1.70
C ALA A 53 2.00 0.67 1.33
N LEU A 54 2.74 1.16 2.32
CA LEU A 54 4.03 1.80 2.05
C LEU A 54 5.03 0.82 1.45
N GLN A 55 5.05 -0.41 1.98
CA GLN A 55 5.93 -1.44 1.43
C GLN A 55 5.56 -1.75 -0.01
N ALA A 56 4.26 -1.86 -0.29
CA ALA A 56 3.79 -2.15 -1.65
C ALA A 56 4.19 -1.06 -2.63
N ALA A 57 3.98 0.19 -2.23
CA ALA A 57 4.32 1.31 -3.11
C ALA A 57 5.83 1.41 -3.32
N ALA A 58 6.61 1.17 -2.27
CA ALA A 58 8.06 1.27 -2.36
C ALA A 58 8.64 0.17 -3.25
N GLU A 59 8.13 -1.02 -3.11
CA GLU A 59 8.62 -2.14 -3.91
C GLU A 59 8.30 -1.97 -5.39
N ASN A 60 7.17 -1.35 -5.70
CA ASN A 60 6.70 -1.21 -7.07
C ASN A 60 7.02 0.16 -7.69
N ASP A 61 7.89 0.93 -7.04
CA ASP A 61 8.43 2.19 -7.58
C ASP A 61 7.35 3.26 -7.76
N HIS A 62 6.47 3.39 -6.80
CA HIS A 62 5.42 4.41 -6.84
C HIS A 62 5.74 5.53 -5.87
N LEU A 63 6.67 6.40 -6.26
CA LEU A 63 7.19 7.44 -5.37
C LEU A 63 6.07 8.38 -4.90
N ASP A 64 5.15 8.74 -5.78
CA ASP A 64 4.08 9.66 -5.40
C ASP A 64 3.19 9.05 -4.32
N VAL A 65 2.91 7.75 -4.42
CA VAL A 65 2.13 7.08 -3.37
C VAL A 65 2.95 6.98 -2.09
N VAL A 66 4.26 6.70 -2.20
CA VAL A 66 5.13 6.67 -1.02
C VAL A 66 5.08 8.00 -0.29
N LYS A 67 5.23 9.10 -1.02
CA LYS A 67 5.19 10.42 -0.40
C LYS A 67 3.86 10.71 0.25
N LEU A 68 2.78 10.34 -0.42
CA LEU A 68 1.45 10.56 0.13
C LEU A 68 1.25 9.78 1.43
N LEU A 69 1.62 8.52 1.43
CA LEU A 69 1.45 7.69 2.62
C LEU A 69 2.28 8.22 3.80
N VAL A 70 3.51 8.62 3.53
CA VAL A 70 4.36 9.17 4.58
C VAL A 70 3.74 10.45 5.13
N SER A 71 3.21 11.30 4.26
CA SER A 71 2.59 12.55 4.71
C SER A 71 1.36 12.30 5.56
N LYS A 72 0.75 11.14 5.44
CA LYS A 72 -0.44 10.79 6.21
C LYS A 72 -0.13 9.91 7.42
N GLY A 73 1.14 9.75 7.75
CA GLY A 73 1.51 9.06 8.98
C GLY A 73 1.91 7.61 8.83
N ALA A 74 2.15 7.14 7.63
CA ALA A 74 2.63 5.78 7.46
C ALA A 74 4.00 5.62 8.12
N ARG A 75 4.19 4.50 8.79
CA ARG A 75 5.43 4.24 9.51
C ARG A 75 6.48 3.76 8.54
N ILE A 76 7.56 4.53 8.43
CA ILE A 76 8.63 4.20 7.49
C ILE A 76 9.53 3.07 8.00
N ASP A 77 9.54 2.85 9.30
CA ASP A 77 10.40 1.82 9.90
C ASP A 77 9.66 0.50 10.14
N TYR A 78 8.41 0.41 9.71
CA TYR A 78 7.66 -0.82 9.89
C TYR A 78 8.32 -1.96 9.09
N ARG A 79 8.45 -3.10 9.73
CA ARG A 79 9.10 -4.27 9.12
C ARG A 79 8.15 -5.47 9.21
N SER A 80 7.91 -6.08 8.07
CA SER A 80 7.36 -7.43 8.05
C SER A 80 8.56 -8.36 7.89
N GLU A 81 8.81 -8.87 6.70
CA GLU A 81 10.10 -9.48 6.42
C GLU A 81 11.15 -8.42 6.16
N TYR A 82 10.74 -7.35 5.50
CA TYR A 82 11.62 -6.27 5.10
C TYR A 82 10.93 -4.95 5.37
N THR A 83 11.73 -3.88 5.49
CA THR A 83 11.17 -2.54 5.54
C THR A 83 10.90 -2.05 4.12
N ALA A 84 10.13 -0.93 4.02
CA ALA A 84 9.90 -0.32 2.72
C ALA A 84 11.20 0.05 2.03
N LEU A 85 12.17 0.58 2.79
CA LEU A 85 13.46 0.94 2.22
C LEU A 85 14.18 -0.28 1.67
N GLU A 86 14.17 -1.37 2.43
CA GLU A 86 14.83 -2.59 1.97
C GLU A 86 14.19 -3.13 0.70
N LEU A 87 12.86 -3.09 0.64
CA LEU A 87 12.16 -3.53 -0.57
C LEU A 87 12.50 -2.67 -1.77
N ALA A 88 12.57 -1.35 -1.55
CA ALA A 88 12.95 -0.45 -2.63
C ALA A 88 14.38 -0.73 -3.09
N GLU A 89 15.28 -1.03 -2.16
CA GLU A 89 16.67 -1.35 -2.51
C GLU A 89 16.74 -2.64 -3.31
N MET A 90 16.00 -3.65 -2.90
CA MET A 90 15.99 -4.92 -3.62
C MET A 90 15.46 -4.76 -5.04
N ALA A 91 14.52 -3.85 -5.22
CA ALA A 91 13.96 -3.57 -6.54
C ALA A 91 14.72 -2.50 -7.30
N GLU A 92 15.71 -1.88 -6.66
CA GLU A 92 16.56 -0.84 -7.27
C GLU A 92 15.75 0.39 -7.70
N ASN A 93 14.79 0.76 -6.88
CA ASN A 93 13.94 1.93 -7.15
C ASN A 93 14.61 3.19 -6.59
N LYS A 94 15.48 3.78 -7.37
CA LYS A 94 16.42 4.78 -6.90
C LYS A 94 15.75 6.01 -6.29
N ASP A 95 14.67 6.49 -6.90
CA ASP A 95 14.02 7.70 -6.39
C ASP A 95 13.33 7.42 -5.06
N VAL A 96 12.72 6.25 -4.93
CA VAL A 96 12.10 5.85 -3.67
C VAL A 96 13.16 5.70 -2.59
N ILE A 97 14.28 5.06 -2.94
CA ILE A 97 15.40 4.90 -2.00
C ILE A 97 15.87 6.25 -1.50
N ALA A 98 16.12 7.18 -2.42
CA ALA A 98 16.61 8.50 -2.06
C ALA A 98 15.62 9.21 -1.15
N TYR A 99 14.35 9.15 -1.47
CA TYR A 99 13.34 9.80 -0.66
C TYR A 99 13.27 9.20 0.75
N LEU A 100 13.23 7.88 0.86
CA LEU A 100 13.12 7.24 2.16
C LEU A 100 14.36 7.49 3.01
N LYS A 101 15.53 7.55 2.40
CA LYS A 101 16.76 7.84 3.15
C LYS A 101 16.81 9.28 3.62
N SER A 102 16.07 10.18 2.98
CA SER A 102 16.07 11.59 3.35
C SER A 102 15.22 11.90 4.56
N LEU A 103 14.41 10.96 5.00
CA LEU A 103 13.47 11.18 6.11
C LEU A 103 14.09 11.07 7.48
#